data_9eba246f8899eae9a875eba5113fe162
#
_entry.id   9eba246f8899eae9a875eba5113fe162
#
_cell.length_a   1.000
_cell.length_b   1.000
_cell.length_c   1.000
_cell.angle_alpha   90.00
_cell.angle_beta   90.00
_cell.angle_gamma   90.00
#
_symmetry.space_group_name_H-M   'P 1'
#
loop_
_entity.id
_entity.type
_entity.pdbx_description
1 polymer ?
#
loop_
_entity_poly.entity_id
_entity_poly.type
_entity_poly.pdbx_seq_one_letter_code
_entity_poly.pdbx_strand_id
1 'polypeptide(L)'
;IIFIIAYNGDIDTEDYEMIKKLIVNADDFGMTEGNSIGILMAHADGILTSTTCMMNMPFAKFALDQAKNYPDLGVGIHLVLTVGRPLVDGAKSYTDKDGNFIRPKDYPDHQPHADPEELYTEWKAQIEKFIEIAGKKPTHIDSHHHVHLLPQHQEVVIKLAREYDLP
;
A
#
# COMPACT_ATOMS: atom_id res chain seq x y z
N ILE A 1 7.88 -9.06 1.20
CA ILE A 1 7.13 -9.81 2.26
C ILE A 1 5.87 -10.33 1.59
N ILE A 2 5.53 -11.61 1.78
CA ILE A 2 4.33 -12.23 1.24
C ILE A 2 3.37 -12.42 2.41
N PHE A 3 2.19 -11.80 2.35
CA PHE A 3 1.10 -12.06 3.29
C PHE A 3 0.11 -13.04 2.67
N ILE A 4 -0.35 -13.98 3.47
CA ILE A 4 -1.37 -14.96 3.10
C ILE A 4 -2.60 -14.63 3.92
N ILE A 5 -3.67 -14.17 3.28
CA ILE A 5 -4.96 -13.95 3.92
C ILE A 5 -5.93 -15.00 3.37
N ALA A 6 -6.42 -15.86 4.24
CA ALA A 6 -7.49 -16.82 3.91
C ALA A 6 -8.85 -16.19 4.24
N TYR A 7 -9.73 -16.09 3.25
CA TYR A 7 -11.09 -15.60 3.42
C TYR A 7 -12.07 -16.76 3.44
N ASN A 8 -12.88 -16.84 4.50
CA ASN A 8 -14.05 -17.74 4.55
C ASN A 8 -15.27 -16.88 4.22
N GLY A 9 -15.90 -17.10 3.07
CA GLY A 9 -17.20 -16.49 2.73
C GLY A 9 -18.32 -16.95 3.67
N ASP A 10 -19.42 -16.20 3.71
CA ASP A 10 -20.59 -16.44 4.55
C ASP A 10 -21.10 -17.90 4.40
N ILE A 11 -21.39 -18.52 5.54
CA ILE A 11 -21.85 -19.91 5.66
C ILE A 11 -23.36 -19.91 5.48
N ASP A 12 -23.85 -20.30 4.32
CA ASP A 12 -25.23 -20.77 4.16
C ASP A 12 -25.25 -22.29 4.36
N THR A 13 -26.15 -22.79 5.23
CA THR A 13 -25.98 -24.01 5.96
C THR A 13 -26.42 -25.30 5.23
N GLU A 14 -26.59 -25.34 3.92
CA GLU A 14 -27.11 -26.52 3.23
C GLU A 14 -26.20 -27.18 2.17
N ASP A 15 -25.08 -26.59 1.74
CA ASP A 15 -24.11 -27.28 0.87
C ASP A 15 -22.67 -26.88 1.26
N TYR A 16 -21.97 -27.79 1.96
CA TYR A 16 -20.57 -27.59 2.40
C TYR A 16 -19.53 -27.76 1.26
N GLU A 17 -19.59 -26.98 0.23
CA GLU A 17 -18.36 -26.64 -0.51
C GLU A 17 -17.75 -25.37 0.09
N MET A 18 -16.86 -25.53 1.06
CA MET A 18 -16.07 -24.41 1.58
C MET A 18 -15.15 -23.90 0.46
N ILE A 19 -15.58 -22.86 -0.23
CA ILE A 19 -14.70 -22.15 -1.17
C ILE A 19 -13.65 -21.42 -0.34
N LYS A 20 -12.48 -22.01 -0.22
CA LYS A 20 -11.32 -21.35 0.38
C LYS A 20 -10.67 -20.47 -0.68
N LYS A 21 -10.71 -19.15 -0.48
CA LYS A 21 -9.96 -18.20 -1.32
C LYS A 21 -8.67 -17.83 -0.60
N LEU A 22 -7.55 -17.88 -1.33
CA LEU A 22 -6.24 -17.50 -0.85
C LEU A 22 -5.81 -16.21 -1.56
N ILE A 23 -5.46 -15.18 -0.79
CA ILE A 23 -4.81 -13.98 -1.30
C ILE A 23 -3.33 -14.10 -0.97
N VAL A 24 -2.47 -14.05 -2.00
CA VAL A 24 -1.02 -13.98 -1.86
C VAL A 24 -0.60 -12.60 -2.32
N ASN A 25 -0.14 -11.75 -1.39
CA ASN A 25 0.25 -10.37 -1.66
C ASN A 25 1.77 -10.21 -1.66
N ALA A 26 2.29 -9.40 -2.59
CA ALA A 26 3.66 -8.93 -2.59
C ALA A 26 3.69 -7.42 -2.37
N ASP A 27 4.44 -6.98 -1.37
CA ASP A 27 4.62 -5.57 -1.02
C ASP A 27 5.65 -4.88 -1.93
N ASP A 28 5.76 -3.54 -1.79
CA ASP A 28 6.80 -2.70 -2.36
C ASP A 28 6.82 -2.61 -3.89
N PHE A 29 5.69 -2.82 -4.56
CA PHE A 29 5.57 -2.63 -6.00
C PHE A 29 5.90 -1.18 -6.37
N GLY A 30 6.76 -0.96 -7.35
CA GLY A 30 7.24 0.38 -7.72
C GLY A 30 8.48 0.86 -6.96
N MET A 31 8.98 0.12 -5.98
CA MET A 31 10.20 0.48 -5.25
C MET A 31 11.42 0.50 -6.15
N THR A 32 11.60 -0.57 -6.92
CA THR A 32 12.62 -0.69 -7.97
C THR A 32 12.05 -1.37 -9.20
N GLU A 33 12.71 -1.22 -10.36
CA GLU A 33 12.32 -1.92 -11.59
C GLU A 33 12.36 -3.43 -11.41
N GLY A 34 13.48 -3.95 -10.88
CA GLY A 34 13.66 -5.40 -10.68
C GLY A 34 12.64 -6.01 -9.73
N ASN A 35 12.31 -5.31 -8.61
CA ASN A 35 11.25 -5.76 -7.71
C ASN A 35 9.90 -5.82 -8.45
N SER A 36 9.58 -4.78 -9.21
CA SER A 36 8.32 -4.71 -9.95
C SER A 36 8.20 -5.83 -11.00
N ILE A 37 9.25 -6.08 -11.77
CA ILE A 37 9.28 -7.19 -12.73
C ILE A 37 9.14 -8.54 -12.02
N GLY A 38 9.85 -8.75 -10.89
CA GLY A 38 9.76 -9.97 -10.11
C GLY A 38 8.35 -10.25 -9.58
N ILE A 39 7.63 -9.22 -9.14
CA ILE A 39 6.23 -9.32 -8.70
C ILE A 39 5.33 -9.73 -9.88
N LEU A 40 5.48 -9.11 -11.04
CA LEU A 40 4.69 -9.45 -12.23
C LEU A 40 4.95 -10.89 -12.71
N MET A 41 6.21 -11.34 -12.66
CA MET A 41 6.57 -12.74 -12.97
C MET A 41 5.95 -13.70 -11.94
N ALA A 42 5.99 -13.37 -10.65
CA ALA A 42 5.37 -14.18 -9.61
C ALA A 42 3.83 -14.29 -9.75
N HIS A 43 3.20 -13.28 -10.37
CA HIS A 43 1.79 -13.35 -10.75
C HIS A 43 1.58 -14.18 -12.02
N ALA A 44 2.37 -13.95 -13.07
CA ALA A 44 2.19 -14.61 -14.38
C ALA A 44 2.47 -16.12 -14.33
N ASP A 45 3.54 -16.51 -13.62
CA ASP A 45 4.05 -17.87 -13.60
C ASP A 45 3.88 -18.58 -12.24
N GLY A 46 3.39 -17.87 -11.23
CA GLY A 46 3.29 -18.36 -9.85
C GLY A 46 1.89 -18.24 -9.25
N ILE A 47 1.85 -18.03 -7.93
CA ILE A 47 0.61 -18.02 -7.14
C ILE A 47 0.21 -16.62 -6.65
N LEU A 48 0.94 -15.58 -7.05
CA LEU A 48 0.68 -14.22 -6.59
C LEU A 48 -0.64 -13.71 -7.19
N THR A 49 -1.53 -13.20 -6.33
CA THR A 49 -2.83 -12.67 -6.74
C THR A 49 -2.98 -11.18 -6.44
N SER A 50 -2.08 -10.62 -5.63
CA SER A 50 -2.19 -9.26 -5.11
C SER A 50 -0.82 -8.61 -4.95
N THR A 51 -0.78 -7.30 -5.09
CA THR A 51 0.41 -6.48 -4.78
C THR A 51 0.00 -5.09 -4.32
N THR A 52 0.89 -4.38 -3.61
CA THR A 52 0.64 -3.00 -3.16
C THR A 52 1.75 -2.05 -3.60
N CYS A 53 1.36 -0.91 -4.21
CA CYS A 53 2.25 0.02 -4.90
C CYS A 53 2.63 1.23 -4.03
N MET A 54 3.93 1.54 -3.97
CA MET A 54 4.53 2.66 -3.26
C MET A 54 4.57 3.90 -4.16
N MET A 55 3.65 4.84 -3.98
CA MET A 55 3.49 5.97 -4.92
C MET A 55 4.57 7.07 -4.82
N ASN A 56 5.35 7.10 -3.76
CA ASN A 56 6.49 7.99 -3.60
C ASN A 56 7.80 7.43 -4.20
N MET A 57 7.79 6.21 -4.72
CA MET A 57 8.97 5.55 -5.28
C MET A 57 9.16 5.84 -6.78
N PRO A 58 10.42 5.81 -7.27
CA PRO A 58 10.75 6.24 -8.63
C PRO A 58 10.15 5.35 -9.72
N PHE A 59 9.87 4.08 -9.43
CA PHE A 59 9.31 3.15 -10.41
C PHE A 59 7.80 2.92 -10.25
N ALA A 60 7.09 3.71 -9.42
CA ALA A 60 5.64 3.58 -9.22
C ALA A 60 4.86 3.66 -10.55
N LYS A 61 5.17 4.67 -11.38
CA LYS A 61 4.52 4.81 -12.69
C LYS A 61 4.80 3.63 -13.61
N PHE A 62 6.06 3.20 -13.71
CA PHE A 62 6.45 2.02 -14.49
C PHE A 62 5.67 0.79 -14.04
N ALA A 63 5.65 0.53 -12.74
CA ALA A 63 4.96 -0.61 -12.15
C ALA A 63 3.46 -0.62 -12.50
N LEU A 64 2.76 0.50 -12.29
CA LEU A 64 1.34 0.62 -12.61
C LEU A 64 1.06 0.50 -14.12
N ASP A 65 1.93 1.05 -14.98
CA ASP A 65 1.78 0.90 -16.43
C ASP A 65 1.96 -0.56 -16.87
N GLN A 66 2.92 -1.30 -16.30
CA GLN A 66 3.09 -2.73 -16.57
C GLN A 66 1.92 -3.57 -16.05
N ALA A 67 1.38 -3.24 -14.88
CA ALA A 67 0.24 -3.94 -14.28
C ALA A 67 -1.02 -3.91 -15.15
N LYS A 68 -1.15 -2.97 -16.09
CA LYS A 68 -2.27 -2.91 -17.05
C LYS A 68 -2.33 -4.16 -17.96
N ASN A 69 -1.21 -4.86 -18.14
CA ASN A 69 -1.15 -6.10 -18.91
C ASN A 69 -1.61 -7.34 -18.09
N TYR A 70 -1.90 -7.16 -16.79
CA TYR A 70 -2.26 -8.22 -15.85
C TYR A 70 -3.59 -7.90 -15.16
N PRO A 71 -4.74 -8.00 -15.87
CA PRO A 71 -6.04 -7.55 -15.37
C PRO A 71 -6.52 -8.31 -14.13
N ASP A 72 -6.04 -9.54 -13.92
CA ASP A 72 -6.39 -10.38 -12.78
C ASP A 72 -5.53 -10.12 -11.53
N LEU A 73 -4.48 -9.30 -11.64
CA LEU A 73 -3.67 -8.87 -10.51
C LEU A 73 -4.39 -7.77 -9.72
N GLY A 74 -4.70 -8.05 -8.45
CA GLY A 74 -5.16 -7.03 -7.52
C GLY A 74 -4.03 -6.06 -7.19
N VAL A 75 -4.19 -4.76 -7.51
CA VAL A 75 -3.17 -3.75 -7.20
C VAL A 75 -3.74 -2.76 -6.18
N GLY A 76 -3.24 -2.85 -4.95
CA GLY A 76 -3.54 -1.96 -3.84
C GLY A 76 -2.56 -0.80 -3.73
N ILE A 77 -2.81 0.07 -2.74
CA ILE A 77 -1.90 1.16 -2.36
C ILE A 77 -1.07 0.76 -1.14
N HIS A 78 0.26 0.87 -1.23
CA HIS A 78 1.21 0.69 -0.14
C HIS A 78 1.58 2.05 0.45
N LEU A 79 0.86 2.48 1.48
CA LEU A 79 1.07 3.77 2.11
C LEU A 79 2.46 3.87 2.74
N VAL A 80 3.18 4.92 2.42
CA VAL A 80 4.57 5.11 2.87
C VAL A 80 4.66 6.27 3.84
N LEU A 81 5.48 6.10 4.90
CA LEU A 81 5.81 7.12 5.89
C LEU A 81 7.26 7.04 6.38
N THR A 82 8.06 6.09 5.88
CA THR A 82 9.33 5.71 6.51
C THR A 82 10.50 5.56 5.56
N VAL A 83 10.29 5.76 4.25
CA VAL A 83 11.32 5.61 3.23
C VAL A 83 11.09 6.56 2.05
N GLY A 84 12.18 7.13 1.53
CA GLY A 84 12.12 8.09 0.42
C GLY A 84 11.63 9.47 0.85
N ARG A 85 11.03 10.21 -0.08
CA ARG A 85 10.47 11.54 0.16
C ARG A 85 8.95 11.49 0.12
N PRO A 86 8.26 12.33 0.93
CA PRO A 86 6.83 12.53 0.81
C PRO A 86 6.47 13.13 -0.56
N LEU A 87 5.21 12.99 -0.95
CA LEU A 87 4.64 13.65 -2.13
C LEU A 87 4.28 15.11 -1.83
N VAL A 88 3.99 15.42 -0.56
CA VAL A 88 3.59 16.75 -0.11
C VAL A 88 4.76 17.44 0.57
N ASP A 89 5.09 18.64 0.10
CA ASP A 89 6.14 19.44 0.70
C ASP A 89 5.68 20.13 1.99
N GLY A 90 6.66 20.40 2.88
CA GLY A 90 6.45 21.28 4.05
C GLY A 90 5.98 20.59 5.30
N ALA A 91 5.73 19.29 5.30
CA ALA A 91 5.45 18.52 6.50
C ALA A 91 6.65 18.54 7.46
N LYS A 92 6.37 18.61 8.77
CA LYS A 92 7.39 18.73 9.82
C LYS A 92 7.41 17.57 10.78
N SER A 93 6.27 16.89 10.96
CA SER A 93 6.16 15.84 11.97
C SER A 93 6.82 14.52 11.55
N TYR A 94 6.98 14.29 10.25
CA TYR A 94 7.51 13.04 9.72
C TYR A 94 8.68 13.21 8.72
N THR A 95 9.20 14.45 8.55
CA THR A 95 10.34 14.72 7.65
C THR A 95 11.59 15.14 8.41
N ASP A 96 12.73 14.69 7.92
CA ASP A 96 14.04 15.14 8.38
C ASP A 96 14.42 16.51 7.76
N LYS A 97 15.59 17.03 8.16
CA LYS A 97 16.13 18.32 7.66
C LYS A 97 16.35 18.36 6.14
N ASP A 98 16.48 17.21 5.49
CA ASP A 98 16.72 17.06 4.07
C ASP A 98 15.41 16.81 3.30
N GLY A 99 14.26 16.80 4.00
CA GLY A 99 12.92 16.59 3.47
C GLY A 99 12.61 15.14 3.12
N ASN A 100 13.33 14.17 3.67
CA ASN A 100 12.99 12.76 3.54
C ASN A 100 12.13 12.32 4.71
N PHE A 101 11.39 11.21 4.53
CA PHE A 101 10.74 10.56 5.66
C PHE A 101 11.76 10.17 6.73
N ILE A 102 11.44 10.44 8.00
CA ILE A 102 12.24 10.01 9.15
C ILE A 102 12.10 8.48 9.26
N ARG A 103 13.22 7.78 9.32
CA ARG A 103 13.21 6.32 9.46
C ARG A 103 12.79 5.91 10.86
N PRO A 104 12.13 4.76 11.05
CA PRO A 104 11.68 4.31 12.38
C PRO A 104 12.78 4.32 13.43
N LYS A 105 14.00 3.89 13.07
CA LYS A 105 15.16 3.87 13.98
C LYS A 105 15.61 5.25 14.47
N ASP A 106 15.24 6.31 13.79
CA ASP A 106 15.64 7.69 14.10
C ASP A 106 14.60 8.40 15.01
N TYR A 107 13.47 7.74 15.31
CA TYR A 107 12.52 8.15 16.34
C TYR A 107 12.96 7.63 17.72
N PRO A 108 12.70 8.36 18.84
CA PRO A 108 13.11 7.95 20.19
C PRO A 108 12.59 6.58 20.63
N ASP A 109 11.39 6.23 20.21
CA ASP A 109 10.73 4.95 20.52
C ASP A 109 10.69 3.99 19.32
N HIS A 110 11.45 4.30 18.26
CA HIS A 110 11.50 3.57 17.00
C HIS A 110 10.15 3.46 16.27
N GLN A 111 9.21 4.36 16.59
CA GLN A 111 7.90 4.43 15.93
C GLN A 111 7.67 5.80 15.29
N PRO A 112 7.16 5.86 14.06
CA PRO A 112 6.76 7.13 13.43
C PRO A 112 5.63 7.82 14.21
N HIS A 113 5.81 9.11 14.44
CA HIS A 113 4.80 9.99 15.03
C HIS A 113 4.50 11.12 14.07
N ALA A 114 3.42 10.97 13.30
CA ALA A 114 2.98 11.99 12.37
C ALA A 114 1.82 12.81 12.97
N ASP A 115 1.81 14.10 12.71
CA ASP A 115 0.62 14.92 12.95
C ASP A 115 -0.53 14.39 12.07
N PRO A 116 -1.74 14.17 12.62
CA PRO A 116 -2.83 13.54 11.88
C PRO A 116 -3.26 14.29 10.60
N GLU A 117 -3.21 15.62 10.59
CA GLU A 117 -3.61 16.41 9.42
C GLU A 117 -2.51 16.39 8.35
N GLU A 118 -1.23 16.44 8.75
CA GLU A 118 -0.11 16.25 7.83
C GLU A 118 -0.13 14.85 7.23
N LEU A 119 -0.36 13.82 8.05
CA LEU A 119 -0.44 12.43 7.63
C LEU A 119 -1.62 12.18 6.68
N TYR A 120 -2.80 12.72 6.99
CA TYR A 120 -3.97 12.63 6.12
C TYR A 120 -3.66 13.23 4.75
N THR A 121 -3.03 14.41 4.72
CA THR A 121 -2.70 15.11 3.49
C THR A 121 -1.73 14.30 2.62
N GLU A 122 -0.69 13.74 3.23
CA GLU A 122 0.31 12.92 2.53
C GLU A 122 -0.30 11.61 2.00
N TRP A 123 -0.99 10.84 2.85
CA TRP A 123 -1.56 9.57 2.41
C TRP A 123 -2.68 9.75 1.39
N LYS A 124 -3.45 10.83 1.50
CA LYS A 124 -4.42 11.22 0.47
C LYS A 124 -3.71 11.48 -0.86
N ALA A 125 -2.62 12.25 -0.85
CA ALA A 125 -1.85 12.52 -2.06
C ALA A 125 -1.27 11.24 -2.69
N GLN A 126 -0.85 10.25 -1.88
CA GLN A 126 -0.42 8.95 -2.39
C GLN A 126 -1.56 8.19 -3.07
N ILE A 127 -2.76 8.16 -2.49
CA ILE A 127 -3.95 7.51 -3.09
C ILE A 127 -4.35 8.23 -4.38
N GLU A 128 -4.40 9.55 -4.39
CA GLU A 128 -4.78 10.34 -5.56
C GLU A 128 -3.78 10.17 -6.72
N LYS A 129 -2.48 10.15 -6.41
CA LYS A 129 -1.45 9.85 -7.42
C LYS A 129 -1.58 8.45 -8.01
N PHE A 130 -1.96 7.45 -7.19
CA PHE A 130 -2.27 6.11 -7.68
C PHE A 130 -3.43 6.18 -8.69
N ILE A 131 -4.54 6.82 -8.32
CA ILE A 131 -5.72 6.93 -9.16
C ILE A 131 -5.41 7.66 -10.47
N GLU A 132 -4.63 8.75 -10.40
CA GLU A 132 -4.19 9.51 -11.58
C GLU A 132 -3.42 8.63 -12.58
N ILE A 133 -2.45 7.84 -12.11
CA ILE A 133 -1.60 7.01 -12.98
C ILE A 133 -2.30 5.74 -13.43
N ALA A 134 -3.01 5.07 -12.53
CA ALA A 134 -3.69 3.81 -12.82
C ALA A 134 -4.99 3.99 -13.62
N GLY A 135 -5.62 5.19 -13.53
CA GLY A 135 -6.95 5.47 -14.09
C GLY A 135 -8.11 4.77 -13.38
N LYS A 136 -7.84 4.17 -12.20
CA LYS A 136 -8.82 3.46 -11.36
C LYS A 136 -8.37 3.52 -9.90
N LYS A 137 -9.31 3.26 -8.97
CA LYS A 137 -8.98 3.13 -7.54
C LYS A 137 -8.05 1.92 -7.29
N PRO A 138 -7.19 1.97 -6.24
CA PRO A 138 -6.53 0.77 -5.74
C PRO A 138 -7.55 -0.25 -5.25
N THR A 139 -7.20 -1.53 -5.24
CA THR A 139 -8.12 -2.60 -4.80
C THR A 139 -8.22 -2.72 -3.29
N HIS A 140 -7.21 -2.26 -2.55
CA HIS A 140 -7.13 -2.30 -1.09
C HIS A 140 -6.02 -1.37 -0.58
N ILE A 141 -5.95 -1.21 0.74
CA ILE A 141 -4.94 -0.40 1.43
C ILE A 141 -4.12 -1.28 2.37
N ASP A 142 -2.80 -1.11 2.32
CA ASP A 142 -1.88 -1.52 3.36
C ASP A 142 -0.76 -0.46 3.53
N SER A 143 0.33 -0.77 4.23
CA SER A 143 1.43 0.21 4.37
C SER A 143 2.79 -0.42 4.62
N HIS A 144 3.81 0.26 4.14
CA HIS A 144 5.21 -0.06 4.39
C HIS A 144 5.51 0.01 5.89
N HIS A 145 6.17 -1.03 6.43
CA HIS A 145 6.45 -1.19 7.86
C HIS A 145 5.21 -1.17 8.77
N HIS A 146 4.03 -1.49 8.23
CA HIS A 146 2.77 -1.56 8.98
C HIS A 146 2.41 -0.28 9.74
N VAL A 147 2.85 0.87 9.26
CA VAL A 147 2.67 2.17 9.94
C VAL A 147 1.20 2.57 10.11
N HIS A 148 0.28 2.01 9.30
CA HIS A 148 -1.16 2.22 9.44
C HIS A 148 -1.74 1.54 10.70
N LEU A 149 -1.07 0.52 11.25
CA LEU A 149 -1.50 -0.19 12.47
C LEU A 149 -1.10 0.52 13.76
N LEU A 150 -0.23 1.54 13.68
CA LEU A 150 0.13 2.33 14.85
C LEU A 150 -1.11 3.07 15.38
N PRO A 151 -1.40 3.01 16.70
CA PRO A 151 -2.62 3.60 17.27
C PRO A 151 -2.87 5.05 16.86
N GLN A 152 -1.80 5.85 16.79
CA GLN A 152 -1.85 7.27 16.42
C GLN A 152 -2.19 7.52 14.94
N HIS A 153 -2.09 6.50 14.07
CA HIS A 153 -2.36 6.61 12.63
C HIS A 153 -3.67 5.94 12.20
N GLN A 154 -4.28 5.11 13.06
CA GLN A 154 -5.45 4.31 12.71
C GLN A 154 -6.66 5.15 12.27
N GLU A 155 -6.94 6.26 12.95
CA GLU A 155 -8.07 7.12 12.60
C GLU A 155 -7.90 7.72 11.20
N VAL A 156 -6.66 8.05 10.82
CA VAL A 156 -6.35 8.62 9.50
C VAL A 156 -6.57 7.59 8.40
N VAL A 157 -6.04 6.37 8.56
CA VAL A 157 -6.23 5.33 7.52
C VAL A 157 -7.69 4.92 7.41
N ILE A 158 -8.43 4.80 8.52
CA ILE A 158 -9.86 4.48 8.50
C ILE A 158 -10.66 5.58 7.78
N LYS A 159 -10.34 6.86 8.04
CA LYS A 159 -10.97 7.98 7.36
C LYS A 159 -10.76 7.90 5.84
N LEU A 160 -9.51 7.66 5.40
CA LEU A 160 -9.17 7.52 3.98
C LEU A 160 -9.83 6.28 3.35
N ALA A 161 -9.81 5.13 4.02
CA ALA A 161 -10.45 3.91 3.55
C ALA A 161 -11.95 4.13 3.27
N ARG A 162 -12.64 4.84 4.18
CA ARG A 162 -14.05 5.21 3.99
C ARG A 162 -14.27 6.24 2.87
N GLU A 163 -13.41 7.26 2.78
CA GLU A 163 -13.51 8.32 1.76
C GLU A 163 -13.37 7.75 0.34
N TYR A 164 -12.46 6.79 0.17
CA TYR A 164 -12.20 6.16 -1.13
C TYR A 164 -12.94 4.85 -1.35
N ASP A 165 -13.73 4.38 -0.37
CA ASP A 165 -14.44 3.09 -0.40
C ASP A 165 -13.47 1.93 -0.71
N LEU A 166 -12.45 1.79 0.15
CA LEU A 166 -11.39 0.78 0.05
C LEU A 166 -11.40 -0.13 1.27
N PRO A 167 -11.22 -1.46 1.06
CA PRO A 167 -11.00 -2.41 2.14
C PRO A 167 -9.59 -2.36 2.71
#